data_bacfe8d9dc89132681bcbb3be9f6d3fa
#
_entry.id   bacfe8d9dc89132681bcbb3be9f6d3fa
#
_cell.length_a   1.000
_cell.length_b   1.000
_cell.length_c   1.000
_cell.angle_alpha   90.00
_cell.angle_beta   90.00
_cell.angle_gamma   90.00
#
_symmetry.space_group_name_H-M   'P 1'
#
loop_
_entity.id
_entity.type
_entity.pdbx_description
1 polymer ?
#
loop_
_entity_poly.entity_id
_entity_poly.type
_entity_poly.pdbx_seq_one_letter_code
_entity_poly.pdbx_strand_id
1 'polypeptide(L)'
;MIGYTGPIEEQTVKNTYFRQVLFTGKHAQLVVMSLRPGEEIGNEVHPNVDQFFRIEQGEARFILDQKEERLARDGDAVVVPAGTYHNVINASKTTELKLYTVYSPPNHPDGTVHKTKAEADKAEATHSLL
;
A
#
# COMPACT_ATOMS: atom_id res chain seq x y z
N MET A 1 -17.17 11.20 13.06
CA MET A 1 -15.82 11.38 13.63
C MET A 1 -15.01 12.27 12.70
N ILE A 2 -14.31 13.22 13.26
CA ILE A 2 -13.48 14.13 12.47
C ILE A 2 -12.03 13.62 12.50
N GLY A 3 -11.50 13.26 11.33
CA GLY A 3 -10.13 12.80 11.20
C GLY A 3 -9.92 11.38 11.69
N TYR A 4 -8.66 11.02 11.86
CA TYR A 4 -8.23 9.71 12.32
C TYR A 4 -7.23 9.87 13.46
N THR A 5 -7.45 9.10 14.52
CA THR A 5 -6.49 8.95 15.62
C THR A 5 -6.52 7.49 16.04
N GLY A 6 -5.38 6.86 16.08
CA GLY A 6 -5.32 5.46 16.49
C GLY A 6 -3.89 4.93 16.58
N PRO A 7 -3.71 3.73 17.14
CA PRO A 7 -2.39 3.10 17.27
C PRO A 7 -1.98 2.50 15.91
N ILE A 8 -1.46 3.34 15.03
CA ILE A 8 -1.24 2.94 13.63
C ILE A 8 -0.28 1.75 13.47
N GLU A 9 0.77 1.67 14.26
CA GLU A 9 1.68 0.53 14.19
C GLU A 9 0.94 -0.77 14.53
N GLU A 10 0.21 -0.78 15.65
CA GLU A 10 -0.56 -1.95 16.07
C GLU A 10 -1.60 -2.35 15.02
N GLN A 11 -2.35 -1.39 14.51
CA GLN A 11 -3.36 -1.65 13.49
C GLN A 11 -2.75 -2.22 12.22
N THR A 12 -1.58 -1.72 11.84
CA THR A 12 -0.87 -2.19 10.65
C THR A 12 -0.40 -3.63 10.83
N VAL A 13 0.24 -3.92 11.96
CA VAL A 13 0.76 -5.27 12.23
C VAL A 13 -0.34 -6.30 12.37
N LYS A 14 -1.46 -5.93 12.98
CA LYS A 14 -2.61 -6.83 13.15
C LYS A 14 -3.47 -6.99 11.91
N ASN A 15 -3.35 -6.09 10.93
CA ASN A 15 -4.14 -6.18 9.72
C ASN A 15 -3.77 -7.42 8.91
N THR A 16 -4.79 -8.19 8.50
CA THR A 16 -4.60 -9.39 7.68
C THR A 16 -5.14 -9.21 6.27
N TYR A 17 -5.78 -8.09 5.99
CA TYR A 17 -6.35 -7.83 4.67
C TYR A 17 -5.27 -7.29 3.73
N PHE A 18 -5.36 -7.67 2.47
CA PHE A 18 -4.45 -7.14 1.46
C PHE A 18 -4.48 -5.61 1.45
N ARG A 19 -5.68 -5.01 1.47
CA ARG A 19 -5.85 -3.55 1.49
C ARG A 19 -7.08 -3.18 2.29
N GLN A 20 -6.92 -2.22 3.20
CA GLN A 20 -8.05 -1.65 3.92
C GLN A 20 -7.85 -0.15 4.13
N VAL A 21 -8.77 0.63 3.58
CA VAL A 21 -8.78 2.08 3.81
C VAL A 21 -9.24 2.35 5.23
N LEU A 22 -8.42 3.04 6.02
CA LEU A 22 -8.77 3.44 7.38
C LEU A 22 -9.42 4.82 7.44
N PHE A 23 -8.98 5.74 6.58
CA PHE A 23 -9.49 7.10 6.59
C PHE A 23 -9.24 7.77 5.24
N THR A 24 -10.25 8.51 4.77
CA THR A 24 -10.14 9.30 3.55
C THR A 24 -10.42 10.76 3.88
N GLY A 25 -9.38 11.58 3.74
CA GLY A 25 -9.51 13.04 3.85
C GLY A 25 -9.59 13.68 2.47
N LYS A 26 -9.64 15.00 2.46
CA LYS A 26 -9.67 15.75 1.20
C LYS A 26 -8.36 15.63 0.41
N HIS A 27 -7.24 15.63 1.11
CA HIS A 27 -5.90 15.68 0.49
C HIS A 27 -5.00 14.50 0.87
N ALA A 28 -5.48 13.56 1.68
CA ALA A 28 -4.69 12.41 2.10
C ALA A 28 -5.61 11.24 2.45
N GLN A 29 -5.11 10.03 2.21
CA GLN A 29 -5.85 8.81 2.51
C GLN A 29 -4.91 7.81 3.17
N LEU A 30 -5.35 7.26 4.31
CA LEU A 30 -4.57 6.30 5.09
C LEU A 30 -5.08 4.89 4.83
N VAL A 31 -4.16 4.00 4.45
CA VAL A 31 -4.47 2.63 4.06
C VAL A 31 -3.48 1.66 4.71
N VAL A 32 -3.98 0.55 5.25
CA VAL A 32 -3.12 -0.53 5.75
C VAL A 32 -3.13 -1.68 4.77
N MET A 33 -1.99 -2.36 4.64
CA MET A 33 -1.84 -3.48 3.72
C MET A 33 -1.05 -4.62 4.35
N SER A 34 -1.40 -5.84 3.96
CA SER A 34 -0.69 -7.05 4.33
C SER A 34 -0.45 -7.87 3.07
N LEU A 35 0.82 -8.17 2.78
CA LEU A 35 1.19 -8.99 1.63
C LEU A 35 1.75 -10.33 2.14
N ARG A 36 1.28 -11.41 1.55
CA ARG A 36 1.80 -12.74 1.85
C ARG A 36 3.23 -12.90 1.34
N PRO A 37 3.98 -13.88 1.85
CA PRO A 37 5.34 -14.13 1.33
C PRO A 37 5.37 -14.22 -0.20
N GLY A 38 6.26 -13.46 -0.82
CA GLY A 38 6.44 -13.42 -2.28
C GLY A 38 5.37 -12.67 -3.05
N GLU A 39 4.31 -12.21 -2.39
CA GLU A 39 3.23 -11.49 -3.05
C GLU A 39 3.66 -10.08 -3.41
N GLU A 40 3.09 -9.53 -4.46
CA GLU A 40 3.39 -8.16 -4.89
C GLU A 40 2.13 -7.37 -5.19
N ILE A 41 2.24 -6.04 -5.10
CA ILE A 41 1.11 -5.17 -5.44
C ILE A 41 0.92 -5.14 -6.96
N GLY A 42 2.00 -5.15 -7.71
CA GLY A 42 2.01 -5.01 -9.16
C GLY A 42 2.56 -3.64 -9.57
N ASN A 43 3.11 -3.57 -10.78
CA ASN A 43 3.64 -2.30 -11.27
C ASN A 43 2.50 -1.34 -11.58
N GLU A 44 2.53 -0.16 -10.97
CA GLU A 44 1.47 0.84 -11.16
C GLU A 44 2.06 2.24 -11.15
N VAL A 45 1.27 3.20 -11.64
CA VAL A 45 1.64 4.61 -11.64
C VAL A 45 0.42 5.43 -11.22
N HIS A 46 0.66 6.43 -10.37
CA HIS A 46 -0.36 7.40 -9.98
C HIS A 46 0.10 8.77 -10.46
N PRO A 47 -0.42 9.26 -11.61
CA PRO A 47 0.11 10.48 -12.23
C PRO A 47 0.07 11.73 -11.35
N ASN A 48 -0.93 11.82 -10.48
CA ASN A 48 -1.17 13.02 -9.68
C ASN A 48 -1.18 12.76 -8.17
N VAL A 49 -0.59 11.65 -7.73
CA VAL A 49 -0.62 11.23 -6.33
C VAL A 49 0.78 10.93 -5.85
N ASP A 50 1.20 11.62 -4.79
CA ASP A 50 2.40 11.24 -4.06
C ASP A 50 2.00 10.14 -3.08
N GLN A 51 2.86 9.14 -2.92
CA GLN A 51 2.56 8.02 -2.05
C GLN A 51 3.68 7.80 -1.04
N PHE A 52 3.31 7.78 0.24
CA PHE A 52 4.20 7.49 1.34
C PHE A 52 3.95 6.06 1.81
N PHE A 53 5.03 5.30 2.05
CA PHE A 53 4.95 3.95 2.62
C PHE A 53 5.77 3.89 3.90
N ARG A 54 5.22 3.23 4.91
CA ARG A 54 5.95 2.89 6.12
C ARG A 54 5.89 1.38 6.32
N ILE A 55 7.06 0.75 6.44
CA ILE A 55 7.14 -0.68 6.71
C ILE A 55 7.14 -0.89 8.22
N GLU A 56 6.12 -1.58 8.72
CA GLU A 56 6.03 -1.87 10.15
C GLU A 56 6.52 -3.28 10.49
N GLN A 57 6.48 -4.22 9.53
CA GLN A 57 6.97 -5.57 9.72
C GLN A 57 7.39 -6.18 8.38
N GLY A 58 8.55 -6.79 8.34
CA GLY A 58 9.01 -7.56 7.19
C GLY A 58 9.98 -6.82 6.30
N GLU A 59 10.16 -7.32 5.09
CA GLU A 59 11.06 -6.75 4.09
C GLU A 59 10.32 -6.51 2.79
N ALA A 60 10.42 -5.30 2.27
CA ALA A 60 9.83 -4.91 1.02
C ALA A 60 10.90 -4.58 -0.02
N ARG A 61 10.66 -5.01 -1.25
CA ARG A 61 11.45 -4.59 -2.40
C ARG A 61 10.62 -3.64 -3.23
N PHE A 62 11.10 -2.41 -3.39
CA PHE A 62 10.46 -1.41 -4.23
C PHE A 62 11.22 -1.32 -5.54
N ILE A 63 10.49 -1.46 -6.65
CA ILE A 63 11.08 -1.26 -7.98
C ILE A 63 10.51 0.04 -8.53
N LEU A 64 11.38 1.04 -8.72
CA LEU A 64 10.98 2.36 -9.18
C LEU A 64 11.37 2.55 -10.64
N ASP A 65 10.43 2.99 -11.45
CA ASP A 65 10.60 3.19 -12.90
C ASP A 65 11.19 1.94 -13.59
N GLN A 66 10.79 0.76 -13.08
CA GLN A 66 11.17 -0.55 -13.63
C GLN A 66 12.67 -0.84 -13.60
N LYS A 67 13.47 -0.04 -12.91
CA LYS A 67 14.94 -0.25 -12.88
C LYS A 67 15.62 0.05 -11.57
N GLU A 68 15.12 0.99 -10.76
CA GLU A 68 15.76 1.33 -9.51
C GLU A 68 15.16 0.50 -8.38
N GLU A 69 15.99 -0.26 -7.68
CA GLU A 69 15.56 -1.14 -6.60
C GLU A 69 15.93 -0.56 -5.24
N ARG A 70 14.99 -0.57 -4.33
CA ARG A 70 15.18 -0.13 -2.94
C ARG A 70 14.65 -1.20 -2.00
N LEU A 71 15.42 -1.53 -0.97
CA LEU A 71 14.97 -2.43 0.09
C LEU A 71 14.55 -1.60 1.29
N ALA A 72 13.42 -1.97 1.89
CA ALA A 72 12.90 -1.31 3.09
C ALA A 72 12.46 -2.35 4.10
N ARG A 73 12.75 -2.10 5.37
CA ARG A 73 12.48 -3.01 6.50
C ARG A 73 11.70 -2.30 7.59
N ASP A 74 11.44 -3.02 8.68
CA ASP A 74 10.76 -2.48 9.87
C ASP A 74 11.29 -1.09 10.20
N GLY A 75 10.39 -0.11 10.23
CA GLY A 75 10.73 1.26 10.57
C GLY A 75 11.18 2.15 9.42
N ASP A 76 11.37 1.58 8.23
CA ASP A 76 11.76 2.38 7.06
C ASP A 76 10.56 3.00 6.39
N ALA A 77 10.79 4.14 5.75
CA ALA A 77 9.81 4.81 4.93
C ALA A 77 10.30 4.92 3.50
N VAL A 78 9.35 4.91 2.56
CA VAL A 78 9.63 5.14 1.14
C VAL A 78 8.61 6.16 0.64
N VAL A 79 9.07 7.17 -0.06
CA VAL A 79 8.18 8.14 -0.71
C VAL A 79 8.31 7.97 -2.22
N VAL A 80 7.19 7.72 -2.87
CA VAL A 80 7.13 7.60 -4.33
C VAL A 80 6.43 8.85 -4.87
N PRO A 81 7.17 9.70 -5.61
CA PRO A 81 6.56 10.91 -6.19
C PRO A 81 5.52 10.59 -7.26
N ALA A 82 4.57 11.50 -7.43
CA ALA A 82 3.58 11.40 -8.49
C ALA A 82 4.26 11.16 -9.84
N GLY A 83 3.66 10.29 -10.66
CA GLY A 83 4.18 9.99 -11.98
C GLY A 83 5.29 8.95 -12.04
N THR A 84 5.71 8.40 -10.90
CA THR A 84 6.75 7.38 -10.87
C THR A 84 6.12 5.99 -10.88
N TYR A 85 6.48 5.17 -11.87
CA TYR A 85 6.08 3.76 -11.87
C TYR A 85 6.72 3.05 -10.68
N HIS A 86 5.95 2.22 -10.01
CA HIS A 86 6.47 1.50 -8.84
C HIS A 86 5.77 0.17 -8.62
N ASN A 87 6.51 -0.78 -8.06
CA ASN A 87 5.98 -2.05 -7.59
C ASN A 87 6.52 -2.29 -6.18
N VAL A 88 5.70 -2.89 -5.35
CA VAL A 88 6.07 -3.28 -3.98
C VAL A 88 5.96 -4.79 -3.88
N ILE A 89 7.05 -5.43 -3.54
CA ILE A 89 7.14 -6.89 -3.47
C ILE A 89 7.51 -7.29 -2.05
N ASN A 90 6.80 -8.29 -1.49
CA ASN A 90 7.25 -8.88 -0.24
C ASN A 90 8.49 -9.73 -0.54
N ALA A 91 9.64 -9.27 -0.09
CA ALA A 91 10.92 -9.91 -0.38
C ALA A 91 11.17 -11.17 0.46
N SER A 92 10.36 -11.41 1.49
CA SER A 92 10.48 -12.61 2.33
C SER A 92 9.70 -13.78 1.73
N LYS A 93 10.22 -14.98 1.90
CA LYS A 93 9.53 -16.22 1.52
C LYS A 93 8.74 -16.82 2.68
N THR A 94 8.89 -16.28 3.87
CA THR A 94 8.33 -16.87 5.10
C THR A 94 7.53 -15.92 5.95
N THR A 95 7.77 -14.60 5.84
CA THR A 95 7.17 -13.59 6.72
C THR A 95 6.24 -12.68 5.93
N GLU A 96 5.09 -12.37 6.51
CA GLU A 96 4.17 -11.40 5.91
C GLU A 96 4.75 -9.99 6.00
N LEU A 97 4.47 -9.19 4.97
CA LEU A 97 4.85 -7.78 4.92
C LEU A 97 3.67 -6.95 5.41
N LYS A 98 3.89 -6.16 6.43
CA LYS A 98 2.88 -5.27 7.00
C LYS A 98 3.31 -3.83 6.80
N LEU A 99 2.48 -3.07 6.13
CA LEU A 99 2.79 -1.67 5.86
C LEU A 99 1.53 -0.81 5.95
N TYR A 100 1.72 0.48 6.19
CA TYR A 100 0.66 1.43 5.91
C TYR A 100 1.16 2.42 4.86
N THR A 101 0.23 2.98 4.13
CA THR A 101 0.55 3.90 3.05
C THR A 101 -0.40 5.09 3.11
N VAL A 102 0.12 6.24 2.70
CA VAL A 102 -0.66 7.48 2.61
C VAL A 102 -0.62 7.97 1.18
N TYR A 103 -1.81 8.09 0.58
CA TYR A 103 -1.98 8.66 -0.76
C TYR A 103 -2.32 10.14 -0.62
N SER A 104 -1.65 10.99 -1.36
CA SER A 104 -1.88 12.45 -1.35
C SER A 104 -1.99 12.96 -2.78
N PRO A 105 -3.21 13.20 -3.28
CA PRO A 105 -4.55 13.04 -2.69
C PRO A 105 -5.03 11.58 -2.65
N PRO A 106 -6.25 11.32 -2.14
CA PRO A 106 -6.81 9.98 -2.09
C PRO A 106 -6.83 9.27 -3.44
N ASN A 107 -6.60 7.95 -3.44
CA ASN A 107 -6.51 7.14 -4.65
C ASN A 107 -7.58 6.05 -4.75
N HIS A 108 -8.08 5.57 -3.63
CA HIS A 108 -9.11 4.54 -3.60
C HIS A 108 -10.45 5.10 -3.15
N PRO A 109 -11.57 4.47 -3.54
CA PRO A 109 -12.87 4.84 -2.98
C PRO A 109 -12.86 4.70 -1.46
N ASP A 110 -13.54 5.62 -0.76
CA ASP A 110 -13.63 5.55 0.69
C ASP A 110 -14.21 4.21 1.13
N GLY A 111 -13.66 3.67 2.23
CA GLY A 111 -14.13 2.40 2.78
C GLY A 111 -13.70 1.17 2.01
N THR A 112 -12.81 1.29 1.02
CA THR A 112 -12.34 0.14 0.26
C THR A 112 -11.72 -0.92 1.18
N VAL A 113 -12.15 -2.18 1.01
CA VAL A 113 -11.59 -3.35 1.68
C VAL A 113 -11.39 -4.44 0.64
N HIS A 114 -10.16 -4.87 0.47
CA HIS A 114 -9.82 -6.05 -0.33
C HIS A 114 -9.15 -7.04 0.61
N LYS A 115 -9.81 -8.15 0.90
CA LYS A 115 -9.28 -9.13 1.85
C LYS A 115 -8.08 -9.87 1.28
N THR A 116 -8.02 -10.04 -0.05
CA THR A 116 -6.95 -10.76 -0.74
C THR A 116 -6.47 -9.98 -1.95
N LYS A 117 -5.27 -10.32 -2.42
CA LYS A 117 -4.72 -9.78 -3.66
C LYS A 117 -5.66 -10.07 -4.83
N ALA A 118 -6.27 -11.25 -4.86
CA ALA A 118 -7.21 -11.65 -5.91
C ALA A 118 -8.44 -10.72 -5.95
N GLU A 119 -8.97 -10.34 -4.78
CA GLU A 119 -10.09 -9.39 -4.72
C GLU A 119 -9.67 -8.03 -5.25
N ALA A 120 -8.45 -7.57 -4.92
CA ALA A 120 -7.94 -6.30 -5.39
C ALA A 120 -7.80 -6.30 -6.92
N ASP A 121 -7.25 -7.35 -7.49
CA ASP A 121 -7.07 -7.49 -8.94
C ASP A 121 -8.42 -7.50 -9.65
N LYS A 122 -9.40 -8.21 -9.09
CA LYS A 122 -10.74 -8.26 -9.65
C LYS A 122 -11.42 -6.90 -9.65
N ALA A 123 -11.31 -6.17 -8.55
CA ALA A 123 -11.89 -4.84 -8.42
C ALA A 123 -11.26 -3.86 -9.42
N GLU A 124 -9.94 -3.93 -9.61
CA GLU A 124 -9.23 -3.09 -10.55
C GLU A 124 -9.60 -3.41 -12.00
N ALA A 125 -9.69 -4.69 -12.35
CA ALA A 125 -10.10 -5.11 -13.68
C ALA A 125 -11.51 -4.62 -14.00
N THR A 126 -12.45 -4.73 -13.05
CA THR A 126 -13.82 -4.24 -13.20
C THR A 126 -13.84 -2.72 -13.36
N HIS A 127 -13.04 -2.01 -12.59
CA HIS A 127 -12.92 -0.55 -12.68
C HIS A 127 -12.36 -0.13 -14.04
N SER A 128 -11.38 -0.86 -14.56
CA SER A 128 -10.77 -0.57 -15.85
C SER A 128 -11.73 -0.73 -17.03
N LEU A 129 -12.80 -1.52 -16.87
CA LEU A 129 -13.81 -1.73 -17.90
C LEU A 129 -14.86 -0.62 -17.93
N LEU A 130 -14.88 0.22 -16.93
CA LEU A 130 -15.81 1.34 -16.86
C LEU A 130 -15.24 2.58 -17.50
#